data_c7db04f10174260af56ff6c8b3c907bf
#
_entry.id   c7db04f10174260af56ff6c8b3c907bf
#
_cell.length_a   1.000
_cell.length_b   1.000
_cell.length_c   1.000
_cell.angle_alpha   90.00
_cell.angle_beta   90.00
_cell.angle_gamma   90.00
#
_symmetry.space_group_name_H-M   'P 1'
#
loop_
_entity.id
_entity.type
_entity.pdbx_description
1 polymer ?
#
loop_
_entity_poly.entity_id
_entity_poly.type
_entity_poly.pdbx_seq_one_letter_code
_entity_poly.pdbx_strand_id
1 'polypeptide(L)'
;MQEPFHMMSYSFKTTPYSHQLECFEQSRDLKSYALLLDVGTGKTKISTDTAGWLFERGDIDFVLVVTPKGVTENWRPEITKHLPERIAREVCVWKPSLTKSKREELHALATPSEGVLKFLLMNVEAFSTSKGCTVAEYFLKSFRTL
;
A
#
# COMPACT_ATOMS: atom_id res chain seq x y z
N MET A 1 -11.65 -29.18 22.59
CA MET A 1 -10.26 -28.76 22.40
C MET A 1 -10.25 -27.75 21.28
N GLN A 2 -10.13 -26.47 21.61
CA GLN A 2 -9.95 -25.44 20.60
C GLN A 2 -8.51 -25.52 20.12
N GLU A 3 -8.30 -25.76 18.83
CA GLU A 3 -7.01 -25.61 18.19
C GLU A 3 -6.47 -24.19 18.49
N PRO A 4 -5.19 -24.04 18.92
CA PRO A 4 -4.64 -22.72 19.09
C PRO A 4 -4.65 -22.02 17.74
N PHE A 5 -5.31 -20.89 17.67
CA PHE A 5 -5.24 -19.92 16.57
C PHE A 5 -3.76 -19.79 16.21
N HIS A 6 -3.37 -20.37 15.10
CA HIS A 6 -2.02 -20.22 14.58
C HIS A 6 -1.85 -18.75 14.28
N MET A 7 -1.20 -18.03 15.19
CA MET A 7 -0.85 -16.63 14.98
C MET A 7 0.08 -16.60 13.77
N MET A 8 -0.49 -16.28 12.60
CA MET A 8 0.31 -16.01 11.42
C MET A 8 1.28 -14.89 11.80
N SER A 9 2.55 -15.23 11.94
CA SER A 9 3.58 -14.24 12.25
C SER A 9 4.03 -13.61 10.93
N TYR A 10 3.89 -12.27 10.82
CA TYR A 10 4.43 -11.54 9.69
C TYR A 10 5.96 -11.46 9.82
N SER A 11 6.67 -11.88 8.79
CA SER A 11 8.13 -11.83 8.74
C SER A 11 8.58 -10.56 8.03
N PHE A 12 9.10 -9.61 8.80
CA PHE A 12 9.58 -8.32 8.32
C PHE A 12 10.84 -8.44 7.47
N LYS A 13 10.94 -7.68 6.37
CA LYS A 13 12.17 -7.56 5.58
C LYS A 13 13.22 -6.72 6.32
N THR A 14 12.79 -5.64 6.96
CA THR A 14 13.64 -4.78 7.79
C THR A 14 13.16 -4.83 9.23
N THR A 15 14.06 -5.02 10.17
CA THR A 15 13.71 -5.10 11.59
C THR A 15 13.04 -3.81 12.07
N PRO A 16 11.80 -3.87 12.58
CA PRO A 16 11.14 -2.69 13.11
C PRO A 16 11.78 -2.24 14.42
N TYR A 17 11.79 -0.94 14.67
CA TYR A 17 12.02 -0.41 16.01
C TYR A 17 10.84 -0.77 16.93
N SER A 18 11.04 -0.74 18.25
CA SER A 18 10.02 -1.11 19.23
C SER A 18 8.71 -0.35 19.03
N HIS A 19 8.76 0.98 18.83
CA HIS A 19 7.56 1.79 18.59
C HIS A 19 6.86 1.46 17.26
N GLN A 20 7.63 1.06 16.23
CA GLN A 20 7.07 0.64 14.93
C GLN A 20 6.33 -0.70 15.05
N LEU A 21 6.92 -1.64 15.78
CA LEU A 21 6.31 -2.93 16.05
C LEU A 21 5.01 -2.77 16.85
N GLU A 22 5.04 -1.97 17.90
CA GLU A 22 3.86 -1.66 18.70
C GLU A 22 2.73 -1.06 17.87
N CYS A 23 3.03 -0.03 17.07
CA CYS A 23 2.04 0.57 16.16
C CYS A 23 1.49 -0.43 15.14
N PHE A 24 2.34 -1.29 14.57
CA PHE A 24 1.94 -2.33 13.64
C PHE A 24 0.97 -3.32 14.32
N GLU A 25 1.30 -3.82 15.49
CA GLU A 25 0.47 -4.78 16.23
C GLU A 25 -0.87 -4.19 16.64
N GLN A 26 -0.90 -2.92 17.03
CA GLN A 26 -2.13 -2.23 17.41
C GLN A 26 -3.04 -1.92 16.23
N SER A 27 -2.48 -1.67 15.04
CA SER A 27 -3.24 -1.15 13.90
C SER A 27 -3.59 -2.19 12.83
N ARG A 28 -2.79 -3.25 12.69
CA ARG A 28 -2.84 -4.16 11.54
C ARG A 28 -4.19 -4.85 11.30
N ASP A 29 -4.97 -5.05 12.35
CA ASP A 29 -6.27 -5.73 12.29
C ASP A 29 -7.45 -4.76 12.35
N LEU A 30 -7.19 -3.46 12.45
CA LEU A 30 -8.23 -2.43 12.53
C LEU A 30 -8.63 -1.93 11.13
N LYS A 31 -9.91 -1.66 10.94
CA LYS A 31 -10.44 -1.09 9.68
C LYS A 31 -9.92 0.32 9.40
N SER A 32 -9.65 1.08 10.44
CA SER A 32 -9.09 2.44 10.36
C SER A 32 -8.21 2.71 11.56
N TYR A 33 -7.09 3.38 11.32
CA TYR A 33 -6.15 3.76 12.36
C TYR A 33 -5.40 5.03 11.98
N ALA A 34 -5.12 5.89 12.95
CA ALA A 34 -4.33 7.10 12.77
C ALA A 34 -2.94 6.92 13.40
N LEU A 35 -1.90 6.96 12.58
CA LEU A 35 -0.50 6.94 13.04
C LEU A 35 -0.06 8.38 13.37
N LEU A 36 -0.31 8.82 14.60
CA LEU A 36 0.04 10.15 15.10
C LEU A 36 1.47 10.15 15.66
N LEU A 37 2.43 10.00 14.78
CA LEU A 37 3.85 9.91 15.08
C LEU A 37 4.59 11.11 14.48
N ASP A 38 5.74 11.46 15.10
CA ASP A 38 6.60 12.53 14.61
C ASP A 38 7.17 12.23 13.21
N VAL A 39 7.70 13.27 12.57
CA VAL A 39 8.39 13.13 11.27
C VAL A 39 9.63 12.24 11.45
N GLY A 40 9.89 11.37 10.50
CA GLY A 40 11.06 10.48 10.52
C GLY A 40 10.94 9.23 11.40
N THR A 41 9.78 8.97 12.01
CA THR A 41 9.58 7.80 12.88
C THR A 41 9.24 6.50 12.12
N GLY A 42 9.13 6.56 10.80
CA GLY A 42 8.91 5.39 9.95
C GLY A 42 7.45 5.02 9.71
N LYS A 43 6.53 6.00 9.67
CA LYS A 43 5.11 5.76 9.33
C LYS A 43 4.94 4.98 8.03
N THR A 44 5.72 5.31 7.01
CA THR A 44 5.69 4.63 5.70
C THR A 44 6.06 3.15 5.82
N LYS A 45 7.04 2.81 6.66
CA LYS A 45 7.39 1.43 6.96
C LYS A 45 6.22 0.69 7.61
N ILE A 46 5.63 1.27 8.65
CA ILE A 46 4.49 0.66 9.36
C ILE A 46 3.33 0.39 8.38
N SER A 47 3.01 1.37 7.53
CA SER A 47 1.94 1.23 6.51
C SER A 47 2.28 0.17 5.47
N THR A 48 3.53 0.09 5.03
CA THR A 48 4.00 -0.92 4.06
C THR A 48 3.94 -2.33 4.66
N ASP A 49 4.37 -2.50 5.90
CA ASP A 49 4.29 -3.78 6.60
C ASP A 49 2.84 -4.19 6.85
N THR A 50 1.96 -3.24 7.20
CA THR A 50 0.53 -3.49 7.35
C THR A 50 -0.09 -3.98 6.03
N ALA A 51 0.25 -3.35 4.91
CA ALA A 51 -0.19 -3.79 3.59
C ALA A 51 0.29 -5.22 3.27
N GLY A 52 1.55 -5.53 3.56
CA GLY A 52 2.09 -6.88 3.40
C GLY A 52 1.38 -7.92 4.26
N TRP A 53 1.11 -7.61 5.52
CA TRP A 53 0.36 -8.45 6.45
C TRP A 53 -1.05 -8.76 5.93
N LEU A 54 -1.80 -7.74 5.54
CA LEU A 54 -3.17 -7.89 5.02
C LEU A 54 -3.21 -8.65 3.70
N PHE A 55 -2.21 -8.45 2.83
CA PHE A 55 -2.08 -9.20 1.60
C PHE A 55 -1.83 -10.69 1.84
N GLU A 56 -0.92 -11.05 2.73
CA GLU A 56 -0.63 -12.46 3.07
C GLU A 56 -1.83 -13.16 3.70
N ARG A 57 -2.66 -12.43 4.43
CA ARG A 57 -3.95 -12.95 4.93
C ARG A 57 -5.02 -13.11 3.85
N GLY A 58 -4.82 -12.56 2.67
CA GLY A 58 -5.79 -12.54 1.60
C GLY A 58 -6.89 -11.48 1.75
N ASP A 59 -6.70 -10.50 2.64
CA ASP A 59 -7.69 -9.45 2.89
C ASP A 59 -7.68 -8.36 1.81
N ILE A 60 -6.51 -8.09 1.23
CA ILE A 60 -6.32 -7.08 0.18
C ILE A 60 -5.46 -7.61 -0.96
N ASP A 61 -5.58 -6.97 -2.12
CA ASP A 61 -4.70 -7.13 -3.30
C ASP A 61 -4.31 -5.79 -3.91
N PHE A 62 -4.80 -4.69 -3.35
CA PHE A 62 -4.53 -3.34 -3.82
C PHE A 62 -4.37 -2.34 -2.66
N VAL A 63 -3.47 -1.38 -2.84
CA VAL A 63 -3.24 -0.27 -1.91
C VAL A 63 -3.31 1.05 -2.67
N LEU A 64 -4.20 1.94 -2.26
CA LEU A 64 -4.23 3.32 -2.72
C LEU A 64 -3.49 4.20 -1.69
N VAL A 65 -2.40 4.81 -2.13
CA VAL A 65 -1.63 5.76 -1.31
C VAL A 65 -1.92 7.17 -1.78
N VAL A 66 -2.43 8.00 -0.88
CA VAL A 66 -2.70 9.42 -1.16
C VAL A 66 -1.76 10.29 -0.34
N THR A 67 -0.99 11.14 -1.00
CA THR A 67 0.03 11.96 -0.38
C THR A 67 -0.03 13.41 -0.85
N PRO A 68 0.56 14.36 -0.10
CA PRO A 68 0.84 15.69 -0.64
C PRO A 68 1.75 15.61 -1.88
N LYS A 69 1.62 16.60 -2.76
CA LYS A 69 2.51 16.74 -3.93
C LYS A 69 3.97 16.84 -3.47
N GLY A 70 4.86 16.19 -4.20
CA GLY A 70 6.30 16.20 -3.92
C GLY A 70 6.82 15.06 -3.05
N VAL A 71 5.94 14.34 -2.32
CA VAL A 71 6.36 13.18 -1.51
C VAL A 71 5.89 11.84 -2.08
N THR A 72 5.06 11.86 -3.11
CA THR A 72 4.47 10.66 -3.73
C THR A 72 5.56 9.70 -4.24
N GLU A 73 6.58 10.22 -4.91
CA GLU A 73 7.69 9.42 -5.45
C GLU A 73 8.53 8.76 -4.36
N ASN A 74 8.55 9.30 -3.15
CA ASN A 74 9.33 8.75 -2.04
C ASN A 74 8.80 7.40 -1.54
N TRP A 75 7.55 7.08 -1.85
CA TRP A 75 6.93 5.82 -1.46
C TRP A 75 7.49 4.61 -2.22
N ARG A 76 7.83 4.78 -3.48
CA ARG A 76 8.34 3.67 -4.31
C ARG A 76 9.61 3.04 -3.72
N PRO A 77 10.68 3.78 -3.41
CA PRO A 77 11.85 3.19 -2.76
C PRO A 77 11.57 2.65 -1.36
N GLU A 78 10.69 3.26 -0.60
CA GLU A 78 10.31 2.78 0.73
C GLU A 78 9.53 1.45 0.67
N ILE A 79 8.61 1.29 -0.27
CA ILE A 79 7.94 0.01 -0.53
C ILE A 79 8.98 -1.07 -0.87
N THR A 80 9.91 -0.77 -1.77
CA THR A 80 10.97 -1.70 -2.16
C THR A 80 11.87 -2.07 -0.98
N LYS A 81 12.17 -1.12 -0.11
CA LYS A 81 13.03 -1.31 1.06
C LYS A 81 12.39 -2.19 2.13
N HIS A 82 11.10 -2.02 2.38
CA HIS A 82 10.43 -2.61 3.54
C HIS A 82 9.54 -3.80 3.22
N LEU A 83 8.89 -3.83 2.05
CA LEU A 83 8.03 -4.96 1.68
C LEU A 83 8.87 -6.23 1.44
N PRO A 84 8.55 -7.36 2.06
CA PRO A 84 9.29 -8.61 1.87
C PRO A 84 9.38 -9.05 0.42
N GLU A 85 10.54 -9.61 0.02
CA GLU A 85 10.78 -10.05 -1.36
C GLU A 85 9.83 -11.18 -1.80
N ARG A 86 9.32 -11.97 -0.86
CA ARG A 86 8.32 -13.01 -1.15
C ARG A 86 6.98 -12.48 -1.63
N ILE A 87 6.71 -11.18 -1.42
CA ILE A 87 5.50 -10.52 -1.89
C ILE A 87 5.79 -9.87 -3.24
N ALA A 88 5.27 -10.47 -4.31
CA ALA A 88 5.30 -9.87 -5.64
C ALA A 88 4.47 -8.59 -5.65
N ARG A 89 4.98 -7.54 -6.29
CA ARG A 89 4.36 -6.21 -6.26
C ARG A 89 4.46 -5.47 -7.58
N GLU A 90 3.48 -4.65 -7.84
CA GLU A 90 3.47 -3.66 -8.91
C GLU A 90 3.18 -2.28 -8.30
N VAL A 91 3.94 -1.27 -8.70
CA VAL A 91 3.81 0.10 -8.17
C VAL A 91 3.69 1.07 -9.34
N CYS A 92 2.58 1.81 -9.39
CA CYS A 92 2.35 2.87 -10.37
C CYS A 92 2.20 4.22 -9.66
N VAL A 93 2.88 5.24 -10.16
CA VAL A 93 2.72 6.63 -9.69
C VAL A 93 1.82 7.37 -10.66
N TRP A 94 0.74 7.95 -10.14
CA TRP A 94 -0.15 8.79 -10.91
C TRP A 94 0.57 10.04 -11.44
N LYS A 95 0.33 10.34 -12.71
CA LYS A 95 0.76 11.59 -13.36
C LYS A 95 -0.44 12.24 -14.06
N PRO A 96 -0.62 13.54 -13.94
CA PRO A 96 -1.75 14.23 -14.60
C PRO A 96 -1.67 14.18 -16.13
N SER A 97 -0.47 14.10 -16.67
CA SER A 97 -0.22 13.89 -18.10
C SER A 97 -0.20 12.40 -18.40
N LEU A 98 -1.28 11.92 -19.03
CA LEU A 98 -1.41 10.52 -19.45
C LEU A 98 -0.76 10.31 -20.81
N THR A 99 0.57 10.23 -20.85
CA THR A 99 1.31 9.77 -22.02
C THR A 99 0.91 8.32 -22.36
N LYS A 100 1.23 7.87 -23.59
CA LYS A 100 0.98 6.47 -23.99
C LYS A 100 1.58 5.49 -23.00
N SER A 101 2.85 5.71 -22.63
CA SER A 101 3.56 4.86 -21.64
C SER A 101 2.84 4.84 -20.28
N LYS A 102 2.37 5.96 -19.78
CA LYS A 102 1.65 6.05 -18.51
C LYS A 102 0.29 5.35 -18.57
N ARG A 103 -0.41 5.42 -19.68
CA ARG A 103 -1.67 4.67 -19.87
C ARG A 103 -1.43 3.17 -19.87
N GLU A 104 -0.37 2.72 -20.53
CA GLU A 104 0.03 1.31 -20.56
C GLU A 104 0.39 0.80 -19.13
N GLU A 105 1.12 1.61 -18.36
CA GLU A 105 1.46 1.31 -16.96
C GLU A 105 0.21 1.18 -16.07
N LEU A 106 -0.73 2.12 -16.19
CA LEU A 106 -2.01 2.06 -15.47
C LEU A 106 -2.86 0.87 -15.91
N HIS A 107 -2.91 0.58 -17.22
CA HIS A 107 -3.63 -0.56 -17.75
C HIS A 107 -3.05 -1.88 -17.24
N ALA A 108 -1.72 -2.01 -17.22
CA ALA A 108 -1.04 -3.16 -16.67
C ALA A 108 -1.37 -3.34 -15.17
N LEU A 109 -1.34 -2.26 -14.39
CA LEU A 109 -1.72 -2.28 -12.99
C LEU A 109 -3.18 -2.71 -12.79
N ALA A 110 -4.08 -2.25 -13.65
CA ALA A 110 -5.51 -2.58 -13.61
C ALA A 110 -5.83 -4.01 -14.04
N THR A 111 -4.91 -4.68 -14.74
CA THR A 111 -5.10 -6.07 -15.16
C THR A 111 -4.98 -7.00 -13.95
N PRO A 112 -5.98 -7.85 -13.67
CA PRO A 112 -5.92 -8.77 -12.54
C PRO A 112 -4.70 -9.68 -12.62
N SER A 113 -3.98 -9.80 -11.50
CA SER A 113 -2.81 -10.68 -11.38
C SER A 113 -2.87 -11.37 -10.03
N GLU A 114 -3.01 -12.68 -10.03
CA GLU A 114 -3.05 -13.47 -8.80
C GLU A 114 -1.68 -13.43 -8.11
N GLY A 115 -1.69 -13.29 -6.79
CA GLY A 115 -0.49 -13.31 -5.97
C GLY A 115 0.39 -12.06 -6.08
N VAL A 116 -0.14 -10.95 -6.60
CA VAL A 116 0.57 -9.67 -6.73
C VAL A 116 -0.14 -8.58 -5.95
N LEU A 117 0.58 -7.93 -5.05
CA LEU A 117 0.11 -6.74 -4.34
C LEU A 117 0.36 -5.49 -5.18
N LYS A 118 -0.69 -4.74 -5.49
CA LYS A 118 -0.64 -3.57 -6.36
C LYS A 118 -0.72 -2.28 -5.56
N PHE A 119 0.09 -1.31 -5.95
CA PHE A 119 0.11 0.03 -5.34
C PHE A 119 -0.16 1.09 -6.40
N LEU A 120 -1.13 1.95 -6.16
CA LEU A 120 -1.33 3.19 -6.90
C LEU A 120 -0.99 4.37 -5.99
N LEU A 121 0.01 5.14 -6.36
CA LEU A 121 0.47 6.30 -5.61
C LEU A 121 -0.07 7.57 -6.28
N MET A 122 -0.92 8.31 -5.58
CA MET A 122 -1.56 9.52 -6.07
C MET A 122 -1.28 10.70 -5.13
N ASN A 123 -1.14 11.89 -5.70
CA ASN A 123 -1.16 13.09 -4.87
C ASN A 123 -2.61 13.55 -4.62
N VAL A 124 -2.80 14.30 -3.54
CA VAL A 124 -4.14 14.75 -3.15
C VAL A 124 -4.78 15.65 -4.21
N GLU A 125 -3.98 16.40 -4.96
CA GLU A 125 -4.45 17.27 -6.03
C GLU A 125 -5.06 16.51 -7.21
N ALA A 126 -4.70 15.23 -7.39
CA ALA A 126 -5.31 14.37 -8.40
C ALA A 126 -6.84 14.27 -8.24
N PHE A 127 -7.31 14.32 -6.99
CA PHE A 127 -8.75 14.25 -6.67
C PHE A 127 -9.52 15.53 -6.96
N SER A 128 -8.83 16.62 -7.31
CA SER A 128 -9.44 17.83 -7.87
C SER A 128 -9.75 17.72 -9.36
N THR A 129 -9.38 16.62 -10.00
CA THR A 129 -9.60 16.37 -11.42
C THR A 129 -10.54 15.19 -11.63
N SER A 130 -11.38 15.26 -12.68
CA SER A 130 -12.28 14.17 -13.06
C SER A 130 -11.51 12.89 -13.40
N LYS A 131 -10.35 13.00 -14.06
CA LYS A 131 -9.49 11.87 -14.41
C LYS A 131 -8.97 11.13 -13.17
N GLY A 132 -8.43 11.88 -12.21
CA GLY A 132 -7.88 11.30 -10.98
C GLY A 132 -8.96 10.60 -10.18
N CYS A 133 -10.12 11.22 -9.99
CA CYS A 133 -11.27 10.60 -9.33
C CYS A 133 -11.73 9.33 -10.05
N THR A 134 -11.88 9.36 -11.36
CA THR A 134 -12.34 8.20 -12.15
C THR A 134 -11.37 7.03 -12.03
N VAL A 135 -10.07 7.27 -12.11
CA VAL A 135 -9.05 6.22 -11.98
C VAL A 135 -9.05 5.63 -10.58
N ALA A 136 -9.04 6.47 -9.54
CA ALA A 136 -9.11 6.01 -8.15
C ALA A 136 -10.37 5.16 -7.90
N GLU A 137 -11.53 5.64 -8.33
CA GLU A 137 -12.81 4.93 -8.18
C GLU A 137 -12.82 3.57 -8.88
N TYR A 138 -12.24 3.50 -10.07
CA TYR A 138 -12.11 2.23 -10.80
C TYR A 138 -11.33 1.20 -9.98
N PHE A 139 -10.17 1.56 -9.45
CA PHE A 139 -9.33 0.66 -8.64
C PHE A 139 -10.02 0.26 -7.33
N LEU A 140 -10.63 1.21 -6.63
CA LEU A 140 -11.33 0.95 -5.37
C LEU A 140 -12.52 -0.01 -5.54
N LYS A 141 -13.18 0.00 -6.70
CA LYS A 141 -14.28 -0.91 -7.02
C LYS A 141 -13.82 -2.27 -7.56
N SER A 142 -12.63 -2.33 -8.16
CA SER A 142 -12.14 -3.52 -8.88
C SER A 142 -11.30 -4.44 -8.01
N PHE A 143 -10.73 -3.95 -6.90
CA PHE A 143 -9.80 -4.68 -6.05
C PHE A 143 -10.19 -4.60 -4.57
N ARG A 144 -9.75 -5.60 -3.80
CA ARG A 144 -9.82 -5.55 -2.34
C ARG A 144 -8.75 -4.58 -1.84
N THR A 145 -9.16 -3.48 -1.24
CA THR A 145 -8.33 -2.29 -1.08
C THR A 145 -8.04 -1.97 0.39
N LEU A 146 -6.80 -1.54 0.64
CA LEU A 146 -6.37 -0.80 1.80
C LEU A 146 -6.25 0.68 1.45
#